data_a5c7cdb067773735477110948702f070
#
_entry.id   a5c7cdb067773735477110948702f070
#
_cell.length_a   1.000
_cell.length_b   1.000
_cell.length_c   1.000
_cell.angle_alpha   90.00
_cell.angle_beta   90.00
_cell.angle_gamma   90.00
#
_symmetry.space_group_name_H-M   'P 1'
#
loop_
_entity.id
_entity.type
_entity.pdbx_description
1 polymer ?
#
loop_
_entity_poly.entity_id
_entity_poly.type
_entity_poly.pdbx_seq_one_letter_code
_entity_poly.pdbx_strand_id
1 'polypeptide(L)'
;MNGLAISVAGAALHLLPERALWYEAERTLFVADLHWGKAAAFRAAHVPVPMGTTSRDLARLASAIAATGAERLVVLGDLLHARTGRHDETLRTIAEWREQHAVLRITLVRGNHDQHAGDPPREFGIECTDEPLVVGPFVGVHEPCTPTGGYVLCGHLHPCVTVRGRGRQSLRLPAFVFGETRGVLPAFSSFTGGGMYEMQSGDRQYAVAGDEVLPLG
;
A
#
# COMPACT_ATOMS: atom_id res chain seq x y z
N MET A 1 18.15 -1.23 -6.57
CA MET A 1 16.91 -1.40 -5.79
C MET A 1 17.28 -1.59 -4.32
N ASN A 2 16.86 -0.69 -3.43
CA ASN A 2 17.14 -0.77 -1.98
C ASN A 2 16.01 -1.52 -1.27
N GLY A 3 15.83 -2.79 -1.57
CA GLY A 3 14.78 -3.62 -0.95
C GLY A 3 15.36 -4.73 -0.09
N LEU A 4 14.66 -5.08 1.00
CA LEU A 4 15.00 -6.24 1.82
C LEU A 4 14.38 -7.50 1.21
N ALA A 5 15.22 -8.45 0.81
CA ALA A 5 14.76 -9.74 0.29
C ALA A 5 14.28 -10.65 1.43
N ILE A 6 13.10 -11.25 1.24
CA ILE A 6 12.52 -12.25 2.15
C ILE A 6 11.98 -13.44 1.34
N SER A 7 11.80 -14.58 2.01
CA SER A 7 11.10 -15.73 1.42
C SER A 7 9.76 -15.95 2.13
N VAL A 8 8.69 -16.06 1.34
CA VAL A 8 7.31 -16.29 1.82
C VAL A 8 6.62 -17.26 0.87
N ALA A 9 6.00 -18.30 1.40
CA ALA A 9 5.29 -19.33 0.61
C ALA A 9 6.13 -19.91 -0.54
N GLY A 10 7.46 -20.05 -0.33
CA GLY A 10 8.38 -20.55 -1.34
C GLY A 10 8.78 -19.54 -2.43
N ALA A 11 8.27 -18.32 -2.40
CA ALA A 11 8.60 -17.27 -3.34
C ALA A 11 9.52 -16.20 -2.73
N ALA A 12 10.40 -15.63 -3.56
CA ALA A 12 11.24 -14.51 -3.20
C ALA A 12 10.45 -13.20 -3.37
N LEU A 13 10.44 -12.38 -2.34
CA LEU A 13 9.81 -11.06 -2.29
C LEU A 13 10.83 -10.00 -1.86
N HIS A 14 10.64 -8.76 -2.29
CA HIS A 14 11.43 -7.63 -1.82
C HIS A 14 10.52 -6.59 -1.15
N LEU A 15 10.81 -6.29 0.10
CA LEU A 15 10.15 -5.22 0.86
C LEU A 15 10.85 -3.90 0.52
N LEU A 16 10.11 -2.96 -0.07
CA LEU A 16 10.68 -1.68 -0.50
C LEU A 16 10.46 -0.58 0.54
N PRO A 17 11.41 0.35 0.70
CA PRO A 17 11.23 1.50 1.59
C PRO A 17 10.11 2.43 1.14
N GLU A 18 9.70 2.36 -0.12
CA GLU A 18 8.51 3.02 -0.65
C GLU A 18 7.19 2.48 -0.08
N ARG A 19 7.22 1.52 0.85
CA ARG A 19 6.06 0.80 1.41
C ARG A 19 5.32 -0.04 0.37
N ALA A 20 6.07 -0.63 -0.52
CA ALA A 20 5.59 -1.51 -1.55
C ALA A 20 6.26 -2.88 -1.44
N LEU A 21 5.58 -3.91 -1.90
CA LEU A 21 6.08 -5.28 -1.95
C LEU A 21 6.30 -5.66 -3.41
N TRP A 22 7.53 -6.00 -3.77
CA TRP A 22 7.90 -6.42 -5.11
C TRP A 22 7.97 -7.94 -5.23
N TYR A 23 7.25 -8.49 -6.19
CA TYR A 23 7.30 -9.89 -6.59
C TYR A 23 7.86 -10.00 -8.01
N GLU A 24 9.16 -10.29 -8.11
CA GLU A 24 9.92 -10.23 -9.36
C GLU A 24 9.43 -11.27 -10.38
N ALA A 25 9.12 -12.50 -9.94
CA ALA A 25 8.72 -13.60 -10.83
C ALA A 25 7.47 -13.24 -11.68
N GLU A 26 6.58 -12.41 -11.17
CA GLU A 26 5.37 -11.94 -11.87
C GLU A 26 5.44 -10.46 -12.25
N ARG A 27 6.61 -9.82 -12.12
CA ARG A 27 6.82 -8.38 -12.37
C ARG A 27 5.72 -7.51 -11.75
N THR A 28 5.30 -7.92 -10.55
CA THR A 28 4.14 -7.34 -9.86
C THR A 28 4.56 -6.59 -8.61
N LEU A 29 4.12 -5.35 -8.51
CA LEU A 29 4.23 -4.51 -7.32
C LEU A 29 2.90 -4.53 -6.56
N PHE A 30 2.94 -4.84 -5.26
CA PHE A 30 1.78 -4.75 -4.37
C PHE A 30 1.91 -3.54 -3.46
N VAL A 31 0.81 -2.82 -3.31
CA VAL A 31 0.64 -1.70 -2.35
C VAL A 31 -0.72 -1.80 -1.71
N ALA A 32 -0.92 -1.16 -0.55
CA ALA A 32 -2.20 -1.10 0.15
C ALA A 32 -2.49 0.31 0.65
N ASP A 33 -3.75 0.66 0.77
CA ASP A 33 -4.19 1.85 1.51
C ASP A 33 -3.56 3.16 1.00
N LEU A 34 -3.71 3.43 -0.29
CA LEU A 34 -3.20 4.66 -0.91
C LEU A 34 -3.99 5.89 -0.48
N HIS A 35 -5.29 5.73 -0.25
CA HIS A 35 -6.19 6.78 0.22
C HIS A 35 -6.03 8.11 -0.55
N TRP A 36 -5.92 8.06 -1.86
CA TRP A 36 -5.84 9.25 -2.68
C TRP A 36 -7.02 10.20 -2.40
N GLY A 37 -6.72 11.47 -2.29
CA GLY A 37 -7.72 12.50 -1.95
C GLY A 37 -8.02 12.64 -0.45
N LYS A 38 -7.41 11.85 0.44
CA LYS A 38 -7.66 11.93 1.89
C LYS A 38 -7.44 13.34 2.44
N ALA A 39 -6.31 13.96 2.12
CA ALA A 39 -6.03 15.31 2.57
C ALA A 39 -7.01 16.35 1.99
N ALA A 40 -7.50 16.15 0.77
CA ALA A 40 -8.52 16.99 0.17
C ALA A 40 -9.86 16.85 0.91
N ALA A 41 -10.27 15.61 1.25
CA ALA A 41 -11.47 15.35 2.04
C ALA A 41 -11.40 16.02 3.43
N PHE A 42 -10.26 15.95 4.11
CA PHE A 42 -10.05 16.61 5.40
C PHE A 42 -10.12 18.14 5.30
N ARG A 43 -9.53 18.74 4.25
CA ARG A 43 -9.65 20.18 4.01
C ARG A 43 -11.09 20.59 3.72
N ALA A 44 -11.83 19.79 2.95
CA ALA A 44 -13.25 20.02 2.72
C ALA A 44 -14.08 20.00 4.02
N ALA A 45 -13.63 19.23 5.02
CA ALA A 45 -14.18 19.22 6.37
C ALA A 45 -13.56 20.28 7.30
N HIS A 46 -12.89 21.31 6.75
CA HIS A 46 -12.26 22.42 7.49
C HIS A 46 -11.13 21.99 8.45
N VAL A 47 -10.56 20.81 8.28
CA VAL A 47 -9.38 20.37 9.03
C VAL A 47 -8.13 20.84 8.29
N PRO A 48 -7.25 21.66 8.91
CA PRO A 48 -6.05 22.16 8.27
C PRO A 48 -5.04 21.02 8.09
N VAL A 49 -4.78 20.62 6.85
CA VAL A 49 -3.81 19.58 6.50
C VAL A 49 -2.91 20.03 5.35
N PRO A 50 -1.63 19.59 5.32
CA PRO A 50 -0.71 19.99 4.26
C PRO A 50 -1.22 19.65 2.87
N MET A 51 -0.89 20.51 1.90
CA MET A 51 -1.12 20.25 0.47
C MET A 51 -0.09 19.28 -0.09
N GLY A 52 -0.40 18.69 -1.26
CA GLY A 52 0.56 17.89 -2.03
C GLY A 52 0.83 16.48 -1.47
N THR A 53 -0.01 15.96 -0.58
CA THR A 53 0.15 14.58 -0.07
C THR A 53 -0.04 13.54 -1.18
N THR A 54 -1.09 13.67 -2.00
CA THR A 54 -1.34 12.76 -3.13
C THR A 54 -0.19 12.81 -4.14
N SER A 55 0.31 14.01 -4.49
CA SER A 55 1.44 14.15 -5.43
C SER A 55 2.72 13.50 -4.92
N ARG A 56 3.01 13.63 -3.61
CA ARG A 56 4.17 12.96 -3.00
C ARG A 56 4.02 11.44 -2.99
N ASP A 57 2.83 10.93 -2.71
CA ASP A 57 2.56 9.49 -2.73
C ASP A 57 2.66 8.94 -4.17
N LEU A 58 2.18 9.66 -5.18
CA LEU A 58 2.33 9.31 -6.59
C LEU A 58 3.80 9.33 -7.04
N ALA A 59 4.59 10.32 -6.60
CA ALA A 59 6.03 10.37 -6.87
C ALA A 59 6.77 9.17 -6.26
N ARG A 60 6.44 8.79 -5.01
CA ARG A 60 7.01 7.60 -4.35
C ARG A 60 6.62 6.32 -5.08
N LEU A 61 5.37 6.21 -5.57
CA LEU A 61 4.92 5.07 -6.36
C LEU A 61 5.67 4.99 -7.69
N ALA A 62 5.87 6.12 -8.37
CA ALA A 62 6.68 6.19 -9.58
C ALA A 62 8.13 5.75 -9.34
N SER A 63 8.73 6.13 -8.20
CA SER A 63 10.07 5.67 -7.80
C SER A 63 10.13 4.15 -7.64
N ALA A 64 9.15 3.55 -6.96
CA ALA A 64 9.09 2.10 -6.79
C ALA A 64 8.93 1.36 -8.14
N ILE A 65 8.06 1.88 -9.03
CA ILE A 65 7.86 1.32 -10.37
C ILE A 65 9.16 1.40 -11.19
N ALA A 66 9.81 2.55 -11.19
CA ALA A 66 11.08 2.75 -11.94
C ALA A 66 12.20 1.86 -11.40
N ALA A 67 12.32 1.71 -10.07
CA ALA A 67 13.36 0.90 -9.44
C ALA A 67 13.19 -0.61 -9.69
N THR A 68 11.95 -1.08 -9.86
CA THR A 68 11.64 -2.50 -10.05
C THR A 68 11.40 -2.88 -11.52
N GLY A 69 11.04 -1.93 -12.36
CA GLY A 69 10.55 -2.20 -13.71
C GLY A 69 9.23 -2.98 -13.70
N ALA A 70 8.37 -2.73 -12.71
CA ALA A 70 7.07 -3.39 -12.58
C ALA A 70 6.18 -3.15 -13.81
N GLU A 71 5.55 -4.22 -14.28
CA GLU A 71 4.58 -4.19 -15.37
C GLU A 71 3.13 -4.23 -14.86
N ARG A 72 2.98 -4.65 -13.61
CA ARG A 72 1.69 -4.75 -12.92
C ARG A 72 1.76 -4.12 -11.54
N LEU A 73 0.73 -3.35 -11.21
CA LEU A 73 0.47 -2.82 -9.87
C LEU A 73 -0.82 -3.44 -9.34
N VAL A 74 -0.74 -4.07 -8.19
CA VAL A 74 -1.90 -4.57 -7.45
C VAL A 74 -2.11 -3.69 -6.22
N VAL A 75 -3.28 -3.08 -6.13
CA VAL A 75 -3.69 -2.28 -4.98
C VAL A 75 -4.60 -3.13 -4.10
N LEU A 76 -4.15 -3.42 -2.90
CA LEU A 76 -4.88 -4.20 -1.90
C LEU A 76 -5.82 -3.30 -1.11
N GLY A 77 -6.76 -2.69 -1.81
CA GLY A 77 -7.84 -1.86 -1.30
C GLY A 77 -7.47 -0.43 -0.93
N ASP A 78 -8.53 0.34 -0.70
CA ASP A 78 -8.49 1.72 -0.23
C ASP A 78 -7.66 2.65 -1.13
N LEU A 79 -7.92 2.56 -2.45
CA LEU A 79 -7.32 3.43 -3.44
C LEU A 79 -7.77 4.88 -3.26
N LEU A 80 -9.09 5.10 -3.16
CA LEU A 80 -9.70 6.41 -2.93
C LEU A 80 -10.25 6.50 -1.51
N HIS A 81 -10.01 7.64 -0.84
CA HIS A 81 -10.42 7.76 0.55
C HIS A 81 -11.92 7.93 0.75
N ALA A 82 -12.55 8.83 -0.03
CA ALA A 82 -13.97 9.17 0.07
C ALA A 82 -14.42 9.96 -1.16
N ARG A 83 -15.74 10.05 -1.37
CA ARG A 83 -16.33 10.90 -2.43
C ARG A 83 -15.90 12.36 -2.31
N THR A 84 -15.81 12.88 -1.09
CA THR A 84 -15.35 14.25 -0.81
C THR A 84 -13.87 14.49 -1.10
N GLY A 85 -13.09 13.44 -1.33
CA GLY A 85 -11.68 13.53 -1.76
C GLY A 85 -11.51 13.57 -3.28
N ARG A 86 -12.59 13.39 -4.06
CA ARG A 86 -12.58 13.36 -5.54
C ARG A 86 -12.69 14.77 -6.12
N HIS A 87 -11.87 15.70 -5.62
CA HIS A 87 -11.77 17.03 -6.21
C HIS A 87 -11.09 17.00 -7.55
N ASP A 88 -11.48 17.90 -8.46
CA ASP A 88 -10.93 17.99 -9.82
C ASP A 88 -9.40 18.09 -9.84
N GLU A 89 -8.81 18.84 -8.91
CA GLU A 89 -7.36 18.95 -8.75
C GLU A 89 -6.72 17.58 -8.42
N THR A 90 -7.33 16.83 -7.49
CA THR A 90 -6.85 15.49 -7.11
C THR A 90 -6.96 14.53 -8.29
N LEU A 91 -8.10 14.50 -8.97
CA LEU A 91 -8.33 13.62 -10.12
C LEU A 91 -7.42 13.98 -11.29
N ARG A 92 -7.18 15.27 -11.55
CA ARG A 92 -6.24 15.72 -12.57
C ARG A 92 -4.81 15.26 -12.28
N THR A 93 -4.35 15.42 -11.04
CA THR A 93 -3.00 14.95 -10.63
C THR A 93 -2.84 13.44 -10.82
N ILE A 94 -3.89 12.65 -10.53
CA ILE A 94 -3.88 11.21 -10.76
C ILE A 94 -3.89 10.88 -12.26
N ALA A 95 -4.71 11.59 -13.06
CA ALA A 95 -4.78 11.41 -14.51
C ALA A 95 -3.42 11.67 -15.17
N GLU A 96 -2.76 12.78 -14.84
CA GLU A 96 -1.42 13.12 -15.35
C GLU A 96 -0.39 12.02 -14.99
N TRP A 97 -0.44 11.49 -13.78
CA TRP A 97 0.41 10.38 -13.38
C TRP A 97 0.09 9.09 -14.17
N ARG A 98 -1.20 8.81 -14.43
CA ARG A 98 -1.62 7.66 -15.24
C ARG A 98 -1.16 7.75 -16.68
N GLU A 99 -1.21 8.92 -17.29
CA GLU A 99 -0.69 9.15 -18.63
C GLU A 99 0.80 8.81 -18.72
N GLN A 100 1.59 9.23 -17.72
CA GLN A 100 3.03 8.92 -17.65
C GLN A 100 3.30 7.42 -17.46
N HIS A 101 2.34 6.66 -16.92
CA HIS A 101 2.43 5.22 -16.65
C HIS A 101 1.38 4.42 -17.45
N ALA A 102 1.06 4.82 -18.68
CA ALA A 102 -0.05 4.26 -19.46
C ALA A 102 0.08 2.74 -19.71
N VAL A 103 1.32 2.23 -19.81
CA VAL A 103 1.59 0.80 -20.05
C VAL A 103 1.48 -0.07 -18.79
N LEU A 104 1.47 0.54 -17.60
CA LEU A 104 1.34 -0.18 -16.33
C LEU A 104 -0.08 -0.72 -16.18
N ARG A 105 -0.22 -2.02 -16.01
CA ARG A 105 -1.50 -2.65 -15.69
C ARG A 105 -1.80 -2.45 -14.20
N ILE A 106 -2.95 -1.90 -13.87
CA ILE A 106 -3.35 -1.65 -12.47
C ILE A 106 -4.62 -2.42 -12.16
N THR A 107 -4.59 -3.23 -11.10
CA THR A 107 -5.75 -3.93 -10.57
C THR A 107 -5.99 -3.47 -9.13
N LEU A 108 -7.21 -3.05 -8.83
CA LEU A 108 -7.69 -2.73 -7.49
C LEU A 108 -8.54 -3.88 -6.97
N VAL A 109 -8.12 -4.51 -5.88
CA VAL A 109 -9.01 -5.30 -5.03
C VAL A 109 -9.71 -4.32 -4.11
N ARG A 110 -11.04 -4.13 -4.24
CA ARG A 110 -11.75 -3.07 -3.52
C ARG A 110 -11.64 -3.23 -2.01
N GLY A 111 -11.37 -2.12 -1.32
CA GLY A 111 -11.45 -1.99 0.12
C GLY A 111 -12.77 -1.36 0.58
N ASN A 112 -12.94 -1.28 1.88
CA ASN A 112 -14.15 -0.69 2.47
C ASN A 112 -14.29 0.81 2.16
N HIS A 113 -13.20 1.56 2.00
CA HIS A 113 -13.27 2.95 1.56
C HIS A 113 -13.70 3.06 0.09
N ASP A 114 -13.24 2.17 -0.80
CA ASP A 114 -13.59 2.19 -2.21
C ASP A 114 -15.10 1.96 -2.43
N GLN A 115 -15.73 1.10 -1.62
CA GLN A 115 -17.18 0.89 -1.66
C GLN A 115 -17.96 2.18 -1.39
N HIS A 116 -17.43 3.07 -0.55
CA HIS A 116 -18.05 4.37 -0.23
C HIS A 116 -17.62 5.47 -1.19
N ALA A 117 -16.36 5.48 -1.63
CA ALA A 117 -15.82 6.47 -2.55
C ALA A 117 -16.31 6.27 -3.99
N GLY A 118 -16.65 5.04 -4.34
CA GLY A 118 -16.93 4.58 -5.70
C GLY A 118 -15.64 4.34 -6.49
N ASP A 119 -15.75 3.59 -7.58
CA ASP A 119 -14.63 3.24 -8.46
C ASP A 119 -13.89 4.48 -8.97
N PRO A 120 -12.59 4.36 -9.25
CA PRO A 120 -11.84 5.40 -9.94
C PRO A 120 -12.47 5.69 -11.32
N PRO A 121 -12.28 6.90 -11.87
CA PRO A 121 -12.71 7.23 -13.22
C PRO A 121 -12.23 6.20 -14.24
N ARG A 122 -13.10 5.81 -15.17
CA ARG A 122 -12.79 4.76 -16.17
C ARG A 122 -11.58 5.09 -17.04
N GLU A 123 -11.34 6.36 -17.29
CA GLU A 123 -10.19 6.88 -18.02
C GLU A 123 -8.85 6.56 -17.36
N PHE A 124 -8.84 6.23 -16.07
CA PHE A 124 -7.61 5.78 -15.40
C PHE A 124 -7.20 4.36 -15.80
N GLY A 125 -8.09 3.59 -16.44
CA GLY A 125 -7.78 2.24 -16.90
C GLY A 125 -7.39 1.29 -15.75
N ILE A 126 -8.03 1.45 -14.57
CA ILE A 126 -7.82 0.60 -13.40
C ILE A 126 -8.90 -0.47 -13.38
N GLU A 127 -8.49 -1.73 -13.43
CA GLU A 127 -9.40 -2.87 -13.25
C GLU A 127 -9.80 -3.00 -11.78
N CYS A 128 -11.08 -3.12 -11.48
CA CYS A 128 -11.57 -3.23 -10.10
C CYS A 128 -12.26 -4.59 -9.90
N THR A 129 -11.94 -5.27 -8.79
CA THR A 129 -12.56 -6.55 -8.40
C THR A 129 -12.93 -6.56 -6.92
N ASP A 130 -14.02 -7.25 -6.59
CA ASP A 130 -14.38 -7.56 -5.19
C ASP A 130 -13.86 -8.95 -4.77
N GLU A 131 -13.43 -9.75 -5.74
CA GLU A 131 -12.94 -11.09 -5.50
C GLU A 131 -11.44 -11.09 -5.15
N PRO A 132 -10.99 -12.06 -4.37
CA PRO A 132 -9.58 -12.26 -4.13
C PRO A 132 -8.77 -12.39 -5.43
N LEU A 133 -7.65 -11.68 -5.52
CA LEU A 133 -6.81 -11.67 -6.70
C LEU A 133 -5.62 -12.62 -6.53
N VAL A 134 -5.56 -13.67 -7.36
CA VAL A 134 -4.45 -14.63 -7.31
C VAL A 134 -3.28 -14.14 -8.18
N VAL A 135 -2.08 -14.10 -7.60
CA VAL A 135 -0.81 -13.78 -8.28
C VAL A 135 0.27 -14.75 -7.78
N GLY A 136 0.63 -15.73 -8.59
CA GLY A 136 1.52 -16.80 -8.16
C GLY A 136 0.98 -17.55 -6.92
N PRO A 137 1.77 -17.71 -5.85
CA PRO A 137 1.32 -18.37 -4.62
C PRO A 137 0.50 -17.44 -3.69
N PHE A 138 0.29 -16.19 -4.09
CA PHE A 138 -0.33 -15.16 -3.27
C PHE A 138 -1.79 -14.93 -3.63
N VAL A 139 -2.60 -14.66 -2.60
CA VAL A 139 -4.00 -14.25 -2.70
C VAL A 139 -4.12 -12.84 -2.13
N GLY A 140 -4.29 -11.86 -3.01
CA GLY A 140 -4.47 -10.46 -2.65
C GLY A 140 -5.91 -10.17 -2.24
N VAL A 141 -6.09 -9.60 -1.05
CA VAL A 141 -7.36 -9.13 -0.50
C VAL A 141 -7.15 -7.77 0.18
N HIS A 142 -8.22 -7.08 0.53
CA HIS A 142 -8.08 -5.86 1.34
C HIS A 142 -7.97 -6.19 2.82
N GLU A 143 -8.99 -6.84 3.37
CA GLU A 143 -9.05 -7.19 4.80
C GLU A 143 -8.42 -8.55 5.08
N PRO A 144 -7.72 -8.73 6.21
CA PRO A 144 -7.21 -10.02 6.62
C PRO A 144 -8.32 -11.06 6.70
N CYS A 145 -8.14 -12.19 6.05
CA CYS A 145 -9.09 -13.30 6.09
C CYS A 145 -8.36 -14.64 6.29
N THR A 146 -9.13 -15.70 6.50
CA THR A 146 -8.59 -17.06 6.49
C THR A 146 -8.23 -17.43 5.06
N PRO A 147 -6.99 -17.87 4.79
CA PRO A 147 -6.56 -18.14 3.44
C PRO A 147 -7.31 -19.32 2.83
N THR A 148 -7.76 -19.13 1.58
CA THR A 148 -8.30 -20.18 0.74
C THR A 148 -7.49 -20.24 -0.55
N GLY A 149 -6.61 -21.23 -0.67
CA GLY A 149 -5.90 -21.48 -1.92
C GLY A 149 -4.56 -20.77 -2.11
N GLY A 150 -3.98 -20.13 -1.08
CA GLY A 150 -2.68 -19.47 -1.17
C GLY A 150 -2.30 -18.69 0.07
N TYR A 151 -1.13 -18.04 0.04
CA TYR A 151 -0.69 -17.14 1.10
C TYR A 151 -1.35 -15.76 0.94
N VAL A 152 -2.04 -15.26 1.96
CA VAL A 152 -2.79 -14.00 1.89
C VAL A 152 -1.84 -12.80 1.96
N LEU A 153 -2.00 -11.85 1.03
CA LEU A 153 -1.43 -10.50 1.13
C LEU A 153 -2.57 -9.49 1.30
N CYS A 154 -2.51 -8.65 2.32
CA CYS A 154 -3.58 -7.70 2.63
C CYS A 154 -3.05 -6.35 3.15
N GLY A 155 -3.95 -5.36 3.21
CA GLY A 155 -3.76 -4.04 3.81
C GLY A 155 -4.62 -3.84 5.06
N HIS A 156 -5.39 -2.74 5.06
CA HIS A 156 -6.45 -2.38 6.01
C HIS A 156 -5.96 -2.05 7.43
N LEU A 157 -5.09 -2.86 8.03
CA LEU A 157 -4.67 -2.74 9.43
C LEU A 157 -3.61 -1.65 9.66
N HIS A 158 -2.99 -1.14 8.59
CA HIS A 158 -1.94 -0.10 8.63
C HIS A 158 -0.87 -0.36 9.69
N PRO A 159 -0.22 -1.52 9.72
CA PRO A 159 0.69 -1.89 10.80
C PRO A 159 1.84 -0.87 10.96
N CYS A 160 2.09 -0.53 12.22
CA CYS A 160 3.16 0.37 12.62
C CYS A 160 3.89 -0.19 13.83
N VAL A 161 5.16 0.17 13.95
CA VAL A 161 5.99 -0.12 15.12
C VAL A 161 6.43 1.18 15.79
N THR A 162 6.53 1.18 17.09
CA THR A 162 7.10 2.29 17.85
C THR A 162 8.51 1.92 18.28
N VAL A 163 9.49 2.57 17.67
CA VAL A 163 10.90 2.47 18.07
C VAL A 163 11.19 3.53 19.12
N ARG A 164 11.79 3.12 20.22
CA ARG A 164 12.17 4.02 21.33
C ARG A 164 13.67 4.26 21.33
N GLY A 165 14.05 5.54 21.33
CA GLY A 165 15.42 5.99 21.47
C GLY A 165 15.81 6.26 22.92
N ARG A 166 16.98 6.88 23.14
CA ARG A 166 17.41 7.32 24.48
C ARG A 166 16.51 8.47 24.98
N GLY A 167 16.24 8.47 26.26
CA GLY A 167 15.36 9.47 26.89
C GLY A 167 13.88 9.20 26.59
N ARG A 168 13.13 10.24 26.19
CA ARG A 168 11.72 10.16 25.83
C ARG A 168 11.46 10.14 24.31
N GLN A 169 12.50 9.88 23.52
CA GLN A 169 12.36 9.84 22.08
C GLN A 169 11.60 8.58 21.66
N SER A 170 10.59 8.74 20.82
CA SER A 170 9.87 7.64 20.18
C SER A 170 9.58 8.01 18.73
N LEU A 171 9.72 7.04 17.84
CA LEU A 171 9.40 7.19 16.43
C LEU A 171 8.44 6.07 16.05
N ARG A 172 7.33 6.44 15.43
CA ARG A 172 6.36 5.47 14.90
C ARG A 172 6.65 5.27 13.42
N LEU A 173 6.95 4.05 13.03
CA LEU A 173 7.32 3.69 11.68
C LEU A 173 6.28 2.74 11.08
N PRO A 174 5.93 2.90 9.79
CA PRO A 174 5.16 1.88 9.07
C PRO A 174 5.92 0.56 9.07
N ALA A 175 5.22 -0.55 9.09
CA ALA A 175 5.84 -1.87 9.12
C ALA A 175 5.10 -2.87 8.24
N PHE A 176 5.83 -3.76 7.59
CA PHE A 176 5.30 -5.00 7.06
C PHE A 176 5.25 -6.03 8.18
N VAL A 177 4.23 -6.88 8.18
CA VAL A 177 4.13 -8.00 9.09
C VAL A 177 3.83 -9.28 8.30
N PHE A 178 4.62 -10.33 8.54
CA PHE A 178 4.46 -11.63 7.88
C PHE A 178 4.35 -12.74 8.92
N GLY A 179 3.17 -13.35 8.98
CA GLY A 179 2.88 -14.53 9.77
C GLY A 179 2.99 -15.81 8.95
N GLU A 180 2.46 -16.90 9.48
CA GLU A 180 2.49 -18.22 8.86
C GLU A 180 1.68 -18.28 7.56
N THR A 181 0.50 -17.64 7.54
CA THR A 181 -0.48 -17.75 6.44
C THR A 181 -0.80 -16.43 5.75
N ARG A 182 -0.33 -15.30 6.29
CA ARG A 182 -0.64 -13.97 5.76
C ARG A 182 0.49 -12.97 5.94
N GLY A 183 0.57 -12.03 5.00
CA GLY A 183 1.38 -10.82 5.07
C GLY A 183 0.49 -9.57 5.05
N VAL A 184 0.73 -8.64 5.97
CA VAL A 184 0.03 -7.36 6.05
C VAL A 184 0.97 -6.26 5.64
N LEU A 185 0.58 -5.50 4.62
CA LEU A 185 1.36 -4.37 4.11
C LEU A 185 1.09 -3.12 4.95
N PRO A 186 2.08 -2.23 5.12
CA PRO A 186 1.84 -0.92 5.68
C PRO A 186 0.95 -0.08 4.75
N ALA A 187 0.20 0.88 5.30
CA ALA A 187 -0.46 1.86 4.46
C ALA A 187 0.56 2.60 3.58
N PHE A 188 0.30 2.60 2.27
CA PHE A 188 1.15 3.30 1.32
C PHE A 188 1.08 4.81 1.55
N SER A 189 -0.10 5.36 1.81
CA SER A 189 -0.27 6.80 2.01
C SER A 189 0.60 7.36 3.15
N SER A 190 1.24 8.49 2.87
CA SER A 190 1.99 9.25 3.88
C SER A 190 1.08 9.97 4.89
N PHE A 191 -0.18 10.17 4.52
CA PHE A 191 -1.21 10.84 5.33
C PHE A 191 -2.22 9.85 5.92
N THR A 192 -1.75 8.68 6.36
CA THR A 192 -2.60 7.67 7.00
C THR A 192 -2.02 7.37 8.38
N GLY A 193 -2.88 7.45 9.40
CA GLY A 193 -2.53 7.03 10.75
C GLY A 193 -2.20 5.53 10.75
N GLY A 194 -1.16 5.15 11.48
CA GLY A 194 -0.87 3.74 11.65
C GLY A 194 -1.83 3.08 12.63
N GLY A 195 -2.19 1.83 12.37
CA GLY A 195 -2.89 0.95 13.31
C GLY A 195 -1.92 0.30 14.30
N MET A 196 -2.44 -0.12 15.44
CA MET A 196 -1.72 -1.09 16.30
C MET A 196 -2.04 -2.48 15.75
N TYR A 197 -1.02 -3.16 15.25
CA TYR A 197 -1.13 -4.57 14.88
C TYR A 197 -0.79 -5.42 16.10
N GLU A 198 -1.69 -6.32 16.48
CA GLU A 198 -1.45 -7.27 17.54
C GLU A 198 -0.64 -8.45 17.00
N MET A 199 0.66 -8.47 17.36
CA MET A 199 1.59 -9.50 16.92
C MET A 199 1.17 -10.87 17.42
N GLN A 200 1.13 -11.83 16.51
CA GLN A 200 0.89 -13.24 16.82
C GLN A 200 2.21 -14.00 16.93
N SER A 201 2.18 -15.16 17.60
CA SER A 201 3.36 -16.02 17.67
C SER A 201 3.81 -16.43 16.25
N GLY A 202 5.10 -16.24 15.97
CA GLY A 202 5.68 -16.53 14.66
C GLY A 202 5.62 -15.37 13.64
N ASP A 203 4.96 -14.26 13.97
CA ASP A 203 4.97 -13.08 13.13
C ASP A 203 6.37 -12.45 13.06
N ARG A 204 6.81 -12.09 11.87
CA ARG A 204 8.02 -11.33 11.58
C ARG A 204 7.65 -9.92 11.18
N GLN A 205 8.25 -8.93 11.80
CA GLN A 205 7.96 -7.52 11.56
C GLN A 205 9.17 -6.82 10.92
N TYR A 206 8.89 -5.92 9.96
CA TYR A 206 9.90 -5.19 9.21
C TYR A 206 9.51 -3.71 9.16
N ALA A 207 10.29 -2.86 9.84
CA ALA A 207 10.05 -1.43 9.89
C ALA A 207 10.56 -0.71 8.64
N VAL A 208 9.78 0.23 8.12
CA VAL A 208 10.23 1.16 7.06
C VAL A 208 10.79 2.42 7.71
N ALA A 209 12.09 2.62 7.61
CA ALA A 209 12.84 3.70 8.24
C ALA A 209 13.61 4.51 7.20
N GLY A 210 13.03 5.63 6.73
CA GLY A 210 13.60 6.42 5.65
C GLY A 210 13.67 5.65 4.34
N ASP A 211 14.85 5.38 3.87
CA ASP A 211 15.16 4.67 2.62
C ASP A 211 15.60 3.21 2.83
N GLU A 212 15.33 2.66 4.01
CA GLU A 212 15.68 1.30 4.39
C GLU A 212 14.47 0.54 4.96
N VAL A 213 14.52 -0.79 4.86
CA VAL A 213 13.62 -1.73 5.54
C VAL A 213 14.42 -2.57 6.52
N LEU A 214 14.07 -2.50 7.79
CA LEU A 214 14.81 -3.11 8.89
C LEU A 214 14.02 -4.27 9.52
N PRO A 215 14.58 -5.49 9.59
CA PRO A 215 13.96 -6.56 10.34
C PRO A 215 13.97 -6.22 11.83
N LEU A 216 12.85 -6.51 12.49
CA LEU A 216 12.72 -6.38 13.94
C LEU A 216 12.69 -7.77 14.55
N GLY A 217 13.62 -8.02 15.49
CA GLY A 217 13.73 -9.30 16.21
C GLY A 217 12.79 -9.38 17.39
#